data_eb575284389ea15cc20a8ab669bc4b5f
#
_entry.id   eb575284389ea15cc20a8ab669bc4b5f
#
_cell.length_a   1.000
_cell.length_b   1.000
_cell.length_c   1.000
_cell.angle_alpha   90.00
_cell.angle_beta   90.00
_cell.angle_gamma   90.00
#
_symmetry.space_group_name_H-M   'P 1'
#
loop_
_entity.id
_entity.type
_entity.pdbx_description
1 polymer ?
#
loop_
_entity_poly.entity_id
_entity_poly.type
_entity_poly.pdbx_seq_one_letter_code
_entity_poly.pdbx_strand_id
1 'polypeptide(L)'
;MKGPFGTPYESGLWLLYVNFGEEYPRRAPNVRFMTETYHVNINSDGKICHQIFDRGWANGTTMVDVFTSVFDLLKEPNFDDALSTEKTQLKRDQPDEYHRQAIDCTRRCAHKNLHELKLQFQLED
;
A
#
# COMPACT_ATOMS: atom_id res chain seq x y z
N MET A 1 2.42 2.52 8.59
CA MET A 1 1.28 1.55 8.60
C MET A 1 1.81 0.16 8.89
N LYS A 2 1.22 -0.50 9.84
CA LYS A 2 1.50 -1.91 10.12
C LYS A 2 0.70 -2.81 9.19
N GLY A 3 1.26 -3.97 8.84
CA GLY A 3 0.56 -4.93 8.00
C GLY A 3 -0.58 -5.63 8.74
N PRO A 4 -1.66 -5.99 8.01
CA PRO A 4 -2.80 -6.67 8.62
C PRO A 4 -2.45 -8.09 9.09
N PHE A 5 -2.99 -8.47 10.25
CA PHE A 5 -2.82 -9.81 10.79
C PHE A 5 -3.43 -10.86 9.84
N GLY A 6 -2.81 -12.01 9.73
CA GLY A 6 -3.28 -13.10 8.87
C GLY A 6 -2.97 -12.94 7.39
N THR A 7 -2.16 -11.96 7.03
CA THR A 7 -1.76 -11.69 5.64
C THR A 7 -0.24 -11.82 5.48
N PRO A 8 0.28 -11.88 4.24
CA PRO A 8 1.73 -11.85 4.02
C PRO A 8 2.43 -10.61 4.58
N TYR A 9 1.67 -9.60 4.93
CA TYR A 9 2.18 -8.30 5.37
C TYR A 9 2.20 -8.12 6.89
N GLU A 10 1.74 -9.10 7.67
CA GLU A 10 1.48 -8.93 9.11
C GLU A 10 2.70 -8.52 9.94
N SER A 11 3.90 -8.93 9.53
CA SER A 11 5.12 -8.60 10.27
C SER A 11 5.75 -7.29 9.85
N GLY A 12 5.17 -6.62 8.84
CA GLY A 12 5.79 -5.45 8.22
C GLY A 12 5.33 -4.12 8.81
N LEU A 13 6.18 -3.11 8.58
CA LEU A 13 5.88 -1.71 8.85
C LEU A 13 6.28 -0.91 7.61
N TRP A 14 5.33 -0.16 7.05
CA TRP A 14 5.52 0.62 5.83
C TRP A 14 5.43 2.10 6.11
N LEU A 15 6.30 2.86 5.45
CA LEU A 15 6.21 4.30 5.39
C LEU A 15 5.39 4.68 4.15
N LEU A 16 4.39 5.53 4.34
CA LEU A 16 3.58 6.09 3.27
C LEU A 16 3.88 7.57 3.12
N TYR A 17 3.88 8.03 1.88
CA TYR A 17 4.00 9.44 1.54
C TYR A 17 2.62 9.99 1.23
N VAL A 18 2.29 11.16 1.81
CA VAL A 18 1.02 11.85 1.55
C VAL A 18 1.32 13.26 1.06
N ASN A 19 0.81 13.59 -0.12
CA ASN A 19 0.83 14.94 -0.65
C ASN A 19 -0.61 15.40 -0.87
N PHE A 20 -1.04 16.37 -0.08
CA PHE A 20 -2.42 16.85 -0.15
C PHE A 20 -2.72 17.59 -1.45
N GLY A 21 -1.75 18.31 -2.02
CA GLY A 21 -1.95 19.10 -3.22
C GLY A 21 -2.75 20.37 -2.97
N GLU A 22 -2.80 21.23 -3.98
CA GLU A 22 -3.48 22.54 -3.88
C GLU A 22 -4.99 22.42 -3.89
N GLU A 23 -5.52 21.35 -4.47
CA GLU A 23 -6.97 21.17 -4.63
C GLU A 23 -7.61 20.31 -3.54
N TYR A 24 -6.82 19.86 -2.54
CA TYR A 24 -7.35 19.15 -1.38
C TYR A 24 -8.17 20.13 -0.54
N PRO A 25 -9.33 19.77 0.02
CA PRO A 25 -9.96 18.45 0.02
C PRO A 25 -10.95 18.19 -1.14
N ARG A 26 -11.04 19.09 -2.11
CA ARG A 26 -11.93 18.92 -3.27
C ARG A 26 -11.48 17.72 -4.11
N ARG A 27 -10.17 17.54 -4.25
CA ARG A 27 -9.57 16.38 -4.88
C ARG A 27 -8.82 15.54 -3.84
N ALA A 28 -8.73 14.25 -4.11
CA ALA A 28 -8.02 13.31 -3.24
C ALA A 28 -6.54 13.68 -3.11
N PRO A 29 -5.93 13.38 -1.95
CA PRO A 29 -4.48 13.50 -1.82
C PRO A 29 -3.77 12.45 -2.65
N ASN A 30 -2.49 12.68 -2.93
CA ASN A 30 -1.62 11.67 -3.53
C ASN A 30 -0.98 10.88 -2.38
N VAL A 31 -1.26 9.59 -2.32
CA VAL A 31 -0.70 8.69 -1.29
C VAL A 31 0.02 7.54 -1.99
N ARG A 32 1.22 7.24 -1.55
CA ARG A 32 1.97 6.11 -2.08
C ARG A 32 2.85 5.47 -1.00
N PHE A 33 3.24 4.23 -1.25
CA PHE A 33 4.17 3.52 -0.39
C PHE A 33 5.60 3.96 -0.71
N MET A 34 6.31 4.43 0.30
CA MET A 34 7.75 4.68 0.21
C MET A 34 8.55 3.39 0.42
N THR A 35 8.04 2.51 1.29
CA THR A 35 8.60 1.19 1.50
C THR A 35 8.10 0.27 0.39
N GLU A 36 8.99 -0.51 -0.22
CA GLU A 36 8.64 -1.45 -1.29
C GLU A 36 7.59 -2.46 -0.81
N THR A 37 6.58 -2.71 -1.65
CA THR A 37 5.44 -3.55 -1.31
C THR A 37 5.09 -4.44 -2.50
N TYR A 38 5.01 -5.75 -2.30
CA TYR A 38 4.61 -6.69 -3.33
C TYR A 38 3.10 -6.91 -3.25
N HIS A 39 2.35 -6.30 -4.19
CA HIS A 39 0.89 -6.36 -4.21
C HIS A 39 0.36 -6.04 -5.62
N VAL A 40 -0.73 -6.69 -6.04
CA VAL A 40 -1.29 -6.49 -7.38
C VAL A 40 -1.78 -5.05 -7.63
N ASN A 41 -2.18 -4.34 -6.58
CA ASN A 41 -2.70 -2.98 -6.67
C ASN A 41 -1.66 -1.89 -6.35
N ILE A 42 -0.41 -2.28 -6.14
CA ILE A 42 0.67 -1.35 -5.79
C ILE A 42 1.84 -1.62 -6.75
N ASN A 43 2.25 -0.58 -7.49
CA ASN A 43 3.34 -0.73 -8.44
C ASN A 43 4.72 -0.54 -7.79
N SER A 44 5.79 -0.67 -8.59
CA SER A 44 7.16 -0.56 -8.12
C SER A 44 7.51 0.84 -7.59
N ASP A 45 6.79 1.87 -8.02
CA ASP A 45 6.96 3.25 -7.53
C ASP A 45 6.16 3.53 -6.26
N GLY A 46 5.41 2.55 -5.77
CA GLY A 46 4.56 2.70 -4.60
C GLY A 46 3.19 3.28 -4.88
N LYS A 47 2.83 3.47 -6.15
CA LYS A 47 1.52 3.98 -6.54
C LYS A 47 0.45 2.95 -6.17
N ILE A 48 -0.63 3.44 -5.56
CA ILE A 48 -1.76 2.63 -5.11
C ILE A 48 -2.92 2.84 -6.07
N CYS A 49 -3.45 1.76 -6.65
CA CYS A 49 -4.66 1.82 -7.44
C CYS A 49 -5.86 1.45 -6.57
N HIS A 50 -6.69 2.44 -6.26
CA HIS A 50 -7.91 2.27 -5.49
C HIS A 50 -8.88 3.40 -5.81
N GLN A 51 -10.17 3.08 -5.88
CA GLN A 51 -11.20 4.07 -6.22
C GLN A 51 -11.29 5.24 -5.25
N ILE A 52 -10.82 5.08 -4.00
CA ILE A 52 -10.84 6.16 -3.00
C ILE A 52 -10.06 7.40 -3.47
N PHE A 53 -9.09 7.23 -4.38
CA PHE A 53 -8.27 8.31 -4.89
C PHE A 53 -8.84 9.00 -6.14
N ASP A 54 -9.93 8.49 -6.71
CA ASP A 54 -10.57 9.07 -7.89
C ASP A 54 -12.09 9.09 -7.75
N ARG A 55 -12.80 8.12 -8.33
CA ARG A 55 -14.28 8.10 -8.36
C ARG A 55 -14.93 7.92 -6.99
N GLY A 56 -14.21 7.37 -6.04
CA GLY A 56 -14.70 7.18 -4.67
C GLY A 56 -14.43 8.35 -3.74
N TRP A 57 -13.67 9.34 -4.20
CA TRP A 57 -13.40 10.54 -3.42
C TRP A 57 -14.60 11.49 -3.47
N ALA A 58 -15.04 11.98 -2.32
CA ALA A 58 -16.18 12.89 -2.20
C ALA A 58 -15.96 13.89 -1.06
N ASN A 59 -16.80 14.91 -1.01
CA ASN A 59 -16.82 15.83 0.14
C ASN A 59 -17.12 15.04 1.40
N GLY A 60 -16.30 15.19 2.41
CA GLY A 60 -16.44 14.46 3.66
C GLY A 60 -15.62 13.18 3.75
N THR A 61 -14.98 12.75 2.66
CA THR A 61 -13.97 11.68 2.73
C THR A 61 -12.80 12.15 3.60
N THR A 62 -12.40 11.33 4.55
CA THR A 62 -11.35 11.69 5.52
C THR A 62 -10.07 10.91 5.26
N MET A 63 -8.97 11.34 5.88
CA MET A 63 -7.72 10.56 5.83
C MET A 63 -7.85 9.23 6.55
N VAL A 64 -8.73 9.12 7.55
CA VAL A 64 -9.05 7.82 8.17
C VAL A 64 -9.66 6.88 7.14
N ASP A 65 -10.58 7.38 6.30
CA ASP A 65 -11.18 6.59 5.23
C ASP A 65 -10.11 6.12 4.24
N VAL A 66 -9.17 6.99 3.88
CA VAL A 66 -8.07 6.67 2.97
C VAL A 66 -7.20 5.57 3.55
N PHE A 67 -6.71 5.72 4.77
CA PHE A 67 -5.82 4.72 5.38
C PHE A 67 -6.54 3.41 5.65
N THR A 68 -7.83 3.45 6.02
CA THR A 68 -8.63 2.25 6.17
C THR A 68 -8.76 1.50 4.84
N SER A 69 -9.01 2.24 3.75
CA SER A 69 -9.10 1.65 2.41
C SER A 69 -7.78 1.00 1.98
N VAL A 70 -6.66 1.64 2.25
CA VAL A 70 -5.33 1.09 1.92
C VAL A 70 -5.04 -0.15 2.78
N PHE A 71 -5.36 -0.10 4.05
CA PHE A 71 -5.20 -1.24 4.95
C PHE A 71 -6.04 -2.43 4.50
N ASP A 72 -7.29 -2.20 4.14
CA ASP A 72 -8.19 -3.24 3.64
C ASP A 72 -7.71 -3.82 2.30
N LEU A 73 -7.07 -2.99 1.46
CA LEU A 73 -6.48 -3.45 0.21
C LEU A 73 -5.35 -4.44 0.44
N LEU A 74 -4.55 -4.24 1.49
CA LEU A 74 -3.52 -5.21 1.88
C LEU A 74 -4.13 -6.53 2.33
N LYS A 75 -5.30 -6.50 2.96
CA LYS A 75 -6.02 -7.73 3.34
C LYS A 75 -6.56 -8.47 2.14
N GLU A 76 -7.15 -7.74 1.19
CA GLU A 76 -7.86 -8.32 0.07
C GLU A 76 -7.58 -7.53 -1.21
N PRO A 77 -6.76 -8.07 -2.12
CA PRO A 77 -6.48 -7.42 -3.39
C PRO A 77 -7.73 -7.24 -4.25
N ASN A 78 -7.77 -6.14 -4.99
CA ASN A 78 -8.83 -5.87 -5.96
C ASN A 78 -8.31 -6.13 -7.37
N PHE A 79 -8.74 -7.21 -8.00
CA PHE A 79 -8.28 -7.60 -9.33
C PHE A 79 -8.80 -6.69 -10.44
N ASP A 80 -9.91 -5.99 -10.20
CA ASP A 80 -10.46 -5.05 -11.19
C ASP A 80 -9.57 -3.81 -11.35
N ASP A 81 -8.83 -3.45 -10.30
CA ASP A 81 -7.92 -2.30 -10.29
C ASP A 81 -6.44 -2.73 -10.25
N ALA A 82 -6.13 -3.90 -10.80
CA ALA A 82 -4.76 -4.41 -10.79
C ALA A 82 -3.82 -3.56 -11.66
N LEU A 83 -2.62 -3.24 -11.13
CA LEU A 83 -1.58 -2.49 -11.83
C LEU A 83 -0.54 -3.39 -12.50
N SER A 84 -0.52 -4.68 -12.16
CA SER A 84 0.45 -5.64 -12.70
C SER A 84 -0.28 -6.87 -13.22
N THR A 85 -0.20 -7.07 -14.53
CA THR A 85 -0.72 -8.28 -15.18
C THR A 85 0.03 -9.52 -14.69
N GLU A 86 1.34 -9.42 -14.54
CA GLU A 86 2.19 -10.53 -14.09
C GLU A 86 1.79 -10.99 -12.68
N LYS A 87 1.66 -10.06 -11.73
CA LYS A 87 1.26 -10.39 -10.36
C LYS A 87 -0.15 -10.94 -10.30
N THR A 88 -1.06 -10.42 -11.13
CA THR A 88 -2.45 -10.88 -11.20
C THR A 88 -2.50 -12.33 -11.69
N GLN A 89 -1.75 -12.65 -12.74
CA GLN A 89 -1.66 -14.02 -13.25
C GLN A 89 -1.04 -14.96 -12.22
N LEU A 90 0.02 -14.52 -11.57
CA LEU A 90 0.68 -15.34 -10.55
C LEU A 90 -0.28 -15.65 -9.38
N LYS A 91 -1.02 -14.64 -8.92
CA LYS A 91 -2.00 -14.81 -7.84
C LYS A 91 -3.11 -15.78 -8.24
N ARG A 92 -3.54 -15.74 -9.51
CA ARG A 92 -4.59 -16.61 -10.02
C ARG A 92 -4.10 -18.06 -10.21
N ASP A 93 -2.92 -18.23 -10.85
CA ASP A 93 -2.43 -19.51 -11.29
C ASP A 93 -1.58 -20.22 -10.23
N GLN A 94 -0.85 -19.46 -9.43
CA GLN A 94 0.05 -19.95 -8.39
C GLN A 94 -0.07 -19.08 -7.12
N PRO A 95 -1.21 -19.17 -6.41
CA PRO A 95 -1.46 -18.33 -5.24
C PRO A 95 -0.41 -18.52 -4.13
N ASP A 96 0.12 -19.72 -3.95
CA ASP A 96 1.15 -19.98 -2.95
C ASP A 96 2.45 -19.27 -3.28
N GLU A 97 2.82 -19.21 -4.56
CA GLU A 97 4.01 -18.49 -5.02
C GLU A 97 3.85 -16.97 -4.85
N TYR A 98 2.68 -16.43 -5.21
CA TYR A 98 2.38 -15.03 -4.96
C TYR A 98 2.50 -14.70 -3.46
N HIS A 99 1.92 -15.53 -2.62
CA HIS A 99 1.97 -15.38 -1.17
C HIS A 99 3.42 -15.41 -0.66
N ARG A 100 4.22 -16.35 -1.15
CA ARG A 100 5.62 -16.48 -0.79
C ARG A 100 6.43 -15.25 -1.18
N GLN A 101 6.21 -14.71 -2.38
CA GLN A 101 6.90 -13.50 -2.83
C GLN A 101 6.49 -12.28 -2.01
N ALA A 102 5.21 -12.18 -1.62
CA ALA A 102 4.75 -11.08 -0.77
C ALA A 102 5.38 -11.16 0.63
N ILE A 103 5.47 -12.35 1.22
CA ILE A 103 6.15 -12.56 2.50
C ILE A 103 7.63 -12.20 2.38
N ASP A 104 8.30 -12.67 1.34
CA ASP A 104 9.72 -12.40 1.13
C ASP A 104 10.00 -10.91 1.00
N CYS A 105 9.21 -10.21 0.19
CA CYS A 105 9.33 -8.76 0.03
C CYS A 105 9.12 -8.04 1.37
N THR A 106 8.11 -8.44 2.13
CA THR A 106 7.83 -7.87 3.45
C THR A 106 9.02 -8.03 4.39
N ARG A 107 9.62 -9.23 4.43
CA ARG A 107 10.78 -9.51 5.28
C ARG A 107 12.01 -8.73 4.87
N ARG A 108 12.25 -8.57 3.56
CA ARG A 108 13.41 -7.83 3.05
C ARG A 108 13.27 -6.33 3.20
N CYS A 109 12.07 -5.80 2.94
CA CYS A 109 11.87 -4.37 2.73
C CYS A 109 11.13 -3.68 3.87
N ALA A 110 10.27 -4.36 4.59
CA ALA A 110 9.39 -3.79 5.61
C ALA A 110 9.69 -4.28 7.04
N HIS A 111 10.92 -4.73 7.27
CA HIS A 111 11.34 -5.29 8.57
C HIS A 111 11.81 -4.23 9.57
N LYS A 112 12.01 -2.99 9.13
CA LYS A 112 12.56 -1.93 9.98
C LYS A 112 11.52 -1.42 10.96
N ASN A 113 11.98 -1.09 12.17
CA ASN A 113 11.13 -0.44 13.15
C ASN A 113 10.99 1.06 12.84
N LEU A 114 10.17 1.76 13.59
CA LEU A 114 9.92 3.19 13.37
C LEU A 114 11.20 4.03 13.42
N HIS A 115 12.07 3.75 14.38
CA HIS A 115 13.34 4.48 14.52
C HIS A 115 14.23 4.29 13.28
N GLU A 116 14.37 3.05 12.82
CA GLU A 116 15.15 2.72 11.63
C GLU A 116 14.58 3.36 10.37
N LEU A 117 13.25 3.41 10.23
CA LEU A 117 12.58 4.08 9.11
C LEU A 117 12.86 5.58 9.13
N LYS A 118 12.80 6.21 10.30
CA LYS A 118 13.14 7.64 10.43
C LYS A 118 14.57 7.91 9.97
N LEU A 119 15.51 7.07 10.34
CA LEU A 119 16.90 7.20 9.91
C LEU A 119 17.06 7.00 8.41
N GLN A 120 16.42 5.97 7.85
CA GLN A 120 16.51 5.65 6.42
C GLN A 120 16.02 6.80 5.54
N PHE A 121 14.91 7.42 5.91
CA PHE A 121 14.27 8.47 5.12
C PHE A 121 14.58 9.87 5.64
N GLN A 122 15.49 9.99 6.62
CA GLN A 122 15.92 11.27 7.20
C GLN A 122 14.75 12.10 7.76
N LEU A 123 13.86 11.43 8.47
CA LEU A 123 12.68 12.05 9.05
C LEU A 123 12.98 12.58 10.46
N GLU A 124 12.36 13.70 10.80
CA GLU A 124 12.41 14.27 12.13
C GLU A 124 11.29 13.74 13.02
N ASP A 125 11.50 13.81 14.32
CA ASP A 125 10.47 13.43 15.31
C ASP A 125 9.35 14.47 15.39
#